data_f8ceb19741224a0df301be1ffbb4bf9d
#
_entry.id   f8ceb19741224a0df301be1ffbb4bf9d
#
_cell.length_a   1.000
_cell.length_b   1.000
_cell.length_c   1.000
_cell.angle_alpha   90.00
_cell.angle_beta   90.00
_cell.angle_gamma   90.00
#
_symmetry.space_group_name_H-M   'P 1'
#
loop_
_entity.id
_entity.type
_entity.pdbx_description
1 polymer ?
#
loop_
_entity_poly.entity_id
_entity_poly.type
_entity_poly.pdbx_seq_one_letter_code
_entity_poly.pdbx_strand_id
1 'polypeptide(L)'
;QVLREVHAALAAKDASELAILTRNFPAPSREGLLELLQLYGDESVLLEAEKALKRTPAVHNVLSNLKWIAERINGAPVTFDLSDLRGYAYYSGMRFSLYAKSANDALVRGGRYDEVGAVFGRNRPAAGFSLDLKQLVGVVPTPAFKASIRAPWVETAQARDAVAALRAGGETVVCALSGQSTQADELFCDRELAYVDGCWIVQAV
;
A
#
# COMPACT_ATOMS: atom_id res chain seq x y z
N GLN A 1 20.12 1.50 -27.55
CA GLN A 1 20.86 0.63 -26.61
C GLN A 1 21.47 1.45 -25.48
N VAL A 2 22.31 2.45 -25.74
CA VAL A 2 22.93 3.31 -24.69
C VAL A 2 21.96 3.92 -23.71
N LEU A 3 20.79 4.39 -24.16
CA LEU A 3 19.78 4.97 -23.28
C LEU A 3 19.27 3.98 -22.22
N ARG A 4 19.08 2.71 -22.58
CA ARG A 4 18.68 1.65 -21.63
C ARG A 4 19.77 1.37 -20.60
N GLU A 5 21.03 1.38 -21.02
CA GLU A 5 22.18 1.17 -20.14
C GLU A 5 22.32 2.33 -19.15
N VAL A 6 22.17 3.57 -19.62
CA VAL A 6 22.14 4.78 -18.77
C VAL A 6 20.98 4.71 -17.75
N HIS A 7 19.79 4.29 -18.17
CA HIS A 7 18.64 4.12 -17.23
C HIS A 7 18.92 3.01 -16.21
N ALA A 8 19.57 1.91 -16.61
CA ALA A 8 19.94 0.84 -15.68
C ALA A 8 20.99 1.31 -14.66
N ALA A 9 22.01 2.05 -15.08
CA ALA A 9 23.03 2.61 -14.20
C ALA A 9 22.44 3.62 -13.21
N LEU A 10 21.52 4.49 -13.65
CA LEU A 10 20.79 5.41 -12.78
C LEU A 10 19.93 4.67 -11.74
N ALA A 11 19.18 3.67 -12.17
CA ALA A 11 18.32 2.89 -11.29
C ALA A 11 19.13 2.06 -10.26
N ALA A 12 20.33 1.59 -10.65
CA ALA A 12 21.26 0.90 -9.77
C ALA A 12 22.11 1.85 -8.91
N LYS A 13 22.01 3.17 -9.14
CA LYS A 13 22.87 4.20 -8.52
C LYS A 13 24.37 3.94 -8.74
N ASP A 14 24.73 3.38 -9.91
CA ASP A 14 26.11 3.09 -10.28
C ASP A 14 26.76 4.31 -10.98
N ALA A 15 27.43 5.14 -10.18
CA ALA A 15 28.10 6.33 -10.64
C ALA A 15 29.27 6.00 -11.60
N SER A 16 29.97 4.88 -11.39
CA SER A 16 31.11 4.49 -12.20
C SER A 16 30.68 4.10 -13.62
N GLU A 17 29.68 3.23 -13.71
CA GLU A 17 29.11 2.82 -14.98
C GLU A 17 28.46 4.01 -15.72
N LEU A 18 27.72 4.84 -14.98
CA LEU A 18 27.11 6.04 -15.55
C LEU A 18 28.15 7.00 -16.14
N ALA A 19 29.28 7.21 -15.45
CA ALA A 19 30.37 8.04 -15.95
C ALA A 19 30.99 7.49 -17.24
N ILE A 20 31.13 6.17 -17.33
CA ILE A 20 31.66 5.48 -18.55
C ILE A 20 30.67 5.67 -19.70
N LEU A 21 29.40 5.36 -19.50
CA LEU A 21 28.36 5.42 -20.52
C LEU A 21 28.13 6.84 -21.05
N THR A 22 28.29 7.84 -20.20
CA THR A 22 28.05 9.24 -20.55
C THR A 22 29.29 10.05 -20.95
N ARG A 23 30.46 9.42 -21.04
CA ARG A 23 31.72 10.11 -21.31
C ARG A 23 31.71 10.98 -22.59
N ASN A 24 30.93 10.58 -23.59
CA ASN A 24 30.78 11.29 -24.86
C ASN A 24 29.60 12.24 -24.91
N PHE A 25 28.85 12.37 -23.80
CA PHE A 25 27.75 13.32 -23.72
C PHE A 25 28.25 14.73 -23.48
N PRO A 26 27.46 15.76 -23.86
CA PRO A 26 27.77 17.13 -23.49
C PRO A 26 27.96 17.27 -21.98
N ALA A 27 28.99 18.04 -21.55
CA ALA A 27 29.34 18.17 -20.15
C ALA A 27 28.13 18.50 -19.23
N PRO A 28 27.24 19.44 -19.58
CA PRO A 28 26.07 19.74 -18.72
C PRO A 28 25.10 18.57 -18.57
N SER A 29 24.97 17.71 -19.59
CA SER A 29 24.11 16.51 -19.52
C SER A 29 24.72 15.43 -18.65
N ARG A 30 26.03 15.19 -18.81
CA ARG A 30 26.76 14.22 -17.99
C ARG A 30 26.76 14.63 -16.51
N GLU A 31 27.07 15.86 -16.22
CA GLU A 31 27.07 16.39 -14.86
C GLU A 31 25.68 16.29 -14.23
N GLY A 32 24.64 16.71 -14.93
CA GLY A 32 23.25 16.59 -14.44
C GLY A 32 22.82 15.16 -14.17
N LEU A 33 23.24 14.18 -15.00
CA LEU A 33 22.94 12.77 -14.75
C LEU A 33 23.66 12.22 -13.52
N LEU A 34 24.91 12.65 -13.27
CA LEU A 34 25.65 12.26 -12.06
C LEU A 34 25.07 12.92 -10.80
N GLU A 35 24.63 14.15 -10.89
CA GLU A 35 23.95 14.87 -9.81
C GLU A 35 22.65 14.18 -9.40
N LEU A 36 21.88 13.66 -10.36
CA LEU A 36 20.63 12.91 -10.04
C LEU A 36 20.85 11.76 -9.05
N LEU A 37 22.03 11.12 -9.07
CA LEU A 37 22.34 10.03 -8.15
C LEU A 37 22.41 10.45 -6.69
N GLN A 38 22.70 11.72 -6.43
CA GLN A 38 22.83 12.31 -5.10
C GLN A 38 21.50 12.94 -4.61
N LEU A 39 20.56 13.17 -5.53
CA LEU A 39 19.30 13.87 -5.24
C LEU A 39 18.23 12.89 -4.72
N TYR A 40 18.41 12.46 -3.48
CA TYR A 40 17.44 11.65 -2.74
C TYR A 40 17.39 12.04 -1.26
N GLY A 41 16.22 12.03 -0.65
CA GLY A 41 16.04 12.42 0.73
C GLY A 41 14.66 13.01 0.99
N ASP A 42 14.58 13.85 2.00
CA ASP A 42 13.37 14.57 2.35
C ASP A 42 13.08 15.74 1.38
N GLU A 43 12.16 16.62 1.74
CA GLU A 43 11.74 17.74 0.87
C GLU A 43 12.88 18.72 0.54
N SER A 44 13.94 18.78 1.36
CA SER A 44 15.09 19.66 1.09
C SER A 44 15.79 19.32 -0.23
N VAL A 45 15.72 18.06 -0.66
CA VAL A 45 16.30 17.61 -1.93
C VAL A 45 15.72 18.32 -3.15
N LEU A 46 14.48 18.81 -3.07
CA LEU A 46 13.89 19.56 -4.17
C LEU A 46 14.54 20.94 -4.34
N LEU A 47 14.98 21.55 -3.24
CA LEU A 47 15.74 22.80 -3.27
C LEU A 47 17.17 22.59 -3.77
N GLU A 48 17.77 21.46 -3.43
CA GLU A 48 19.08 21.06 -3.95
C GLU A 48 19.01 20.81 -5.46
N ALA A 49 17.98 20.12 -5.92
CA ALA A 49 17.74 19.87 -7.34
C ALA A 49 17.55 21.17 -8.15
N GLU A 50 16.88 22.18 -7.60
CA GLU A 50 16.74 23.50 -8.23
C GLU A 50 18.08 24.21 -8.44
N LYS A 51 19.07 23.92 -7.59
CA LYS A 51 20.42 24.51 -7.68
C LYS A 51 21.33 23.71 -8.59
N ALA A 52 21.29 22.36 -8.48
CA ALA A 52 22.20 21.46 -9.14
C ALA A 52 21.82 21.21 -10.61
N LEU A 53 20.53 21.05 -10.90
CA LEU A 53 20.07 20.74 -12.24
C LEU A 53 19.95 21.97 -13.14
N LYS A 54 20.22 21.78 -14.43
CA LYS A 54 20.06 22.84 -15.42
C LYS A 54 18.62 23.37 -15.39
N ARG A 55 18.47 24.68 -15.20
CA ARG A 55 17.18 25.38 -15.17
C ARG A 55 16.54 25.38 -16.57
N THR A 56 15.72 24.38 -16.84
CA THR A 56 14.85 24.33 -18.01
C THR A 56 13.38 24.41 -17.55
N PRO A 57 12.45 24.88 -18.40
CA PRO A 57 11.03 24.88 -18.06
C PRO A 57 10.51 23.49 -17.66
N ALA A 58 11.03 22.43 -18.29
CA ALA A 58 10.66 21.05 -17.97
C ALA A 58 11.08 20.65 -16.54
N VAL A 59 12.34 20.90 -16.17
CA VAL A 59 12.85 20.63 -14.81
C VAL A 59 12.06 21.43 -13.77
N HIS A 60 11.86 22.73 -14.01
CA HIS A 60 11.09 23.59 -13.12
C HIS A 60 9.66 23.07 -12.90
N ASN A 61 8.96 22.68 -13.95
CA ASN A 61 7.60 22.13 -13.85
C ASN A 61 7.56 20.82 -13.05
N VAL A 62 8.53 19.92 -13.24
CA VAL A 62 8.62 18.66 -12.48
C VAL A 62 8.82 18.95 -11.01
N LEU A 63 9.80 19.78 -10.64
CA LEU A 63 10.09 20.11 -9.24
C LEU A 63 8.92 20.85 -8.56
N SER A 64 8.27 21.77 -9.27
CA SER A 64 7.07 22.45 -8.77
C SER A 64 5.91 21.48 -8.51
N ASN A 65 5.70 20.51 -9.39
CA ASN A 65 4.68 19.48 -9.20
C ASN A 65 4.98 18.57 -8.01
N LEU A 66 6.23 18.15 -7.83
CA LEU A 66 6.64 17.33 -6.69
C LEU A 66 6.44 18.09 -5.36
N LYS A 67 6.82 19.35 -5.32
CA LYS A 67 6.62 20.25 -4.18
C LYS A 67 5.14 20.41 -3.84
N TRP A 68 4.32 20.72 -4.87
CA TRP A 68 2.87 20.85 -4.74
C TRP A 68 2.22 19.59 -4.15
N ILE A 69 2.69 18.39 -4.52
CA ILE A 69 2.19 17.12 -3.99
C ILE A 69 2.64 16.93 -2.55
N ALA A 70 3.93 17.17 -2.24
CA ALA A 70 4.47 17.02 -0.88
C ALA A 70 3.69 17.86 0.15
N GLU A 71 3.40 19.10 -0.18
CA GLU A 71 2.61 20.02 0.66
C GLU A 71 1.19 19.52 0.99
N ARG A 72 0.67 18.54 0.24
CA ARG A 72 -0.68 18.01 0.39
C ARG A 72 -0.75 16.61 1.01
N ILE A 73 0.38 16.00 1.23
CA ILE A 73 0.46 14.70 1.91
C ILE A 73 0.58 14.96 3.41
N ASN A 74 -0.43 14.53 4.16
CA ASN A 74 -0.47 14.64 5.61
C ASN A 74 -0.42 13.24 6.24
N GLY A 75 0.20 13.14 7.41
CA GLY A 75 0.19 11.91 8.22
C GLY A 75 1.25 10.86 7.85
N ALA A 76 2.10 11.14 6.86
CA ALA A 76 3.23 10.28 6.50
C ALA A 76 4.45 11.10 6.10
N PRO A 77 5.68 10.68 6.43
CA PRO A 77 6.88 11.31 5.91
C PRO A 77 6.98 11.08 4.39
N VAL A 78 7.38 12.12 3.68
CA VAL A 78 7.58 12.07 2.23
C VAL A 78 9.07 12.13 1.94
N THR A 79 9.53 11.26 1.06
CA THR A 79 10.90 11.24 0.55
C THR A 79 10.90 11.20 -0.97
N PHE A 80 11.95 11.73 -1.56
CA PHE A 80 12.14 11.81 -3.00
C PHE A 80 13.37 11.05 -3.43
N ASP A 81 13.34 10.46 -4.60
CA ASP A 81 14.49 9.89 -5.30
C ASP A 81 14.37 10.29 -6.77
N LEU A 82 15.16 11.28 -7.18
CA LEU A 82 15.10 11.83 -8.55
C LEU A 82 15.81 10.95 -9.58
N SER A 83 16.52 9.92 -9.14
CA SER A 83 17.14 8.91 -10.01
C SER A 83 16.30 7.64 -10.19
N ASP A 84 15.16 7.50 -9.52
CA ASP A 84 14.32 6.30 -9.61
C ASP A 84 13.58 6.23 -10.95
N LEU A 85 14.10 5.43 -11.86
CA LEU A 85 13.55 5.19 -13.20
C LEU A 85 12.83 3.84 -13.34
N ARG A 86 12.55 3.14 -12.23
CA ARG A 86 11.82 1.87 -12.27
C ARG A 86 10.44 2.07 -12.89
N GLY A 87 10.13 1.30 -13.94
CA GLY A 87 8.88 1.46 -14.70
C GLY A 87 8.83 2.66 -15.64
N TYR A 88 9.98 3.25 -16.02
CA TYR A 88 10.08 4.38 -16.94
C TYR A 88 9.31 4.18 -18.25
N ALA A 89 9.25 2.96 -18.78
CA ALA A 89 8.51 2.68 -20.01
C ALA A 89 6.97 2.68 -19.82
N TYR A 90 6.49 2.62 -18.58
CA TYR A 90 5.07 2.57 -18.24
C TYR A 90 4.55 3.92 -17.73
N TYR A 91 5.33 4.60 -16.87
CA TYR A 91 4.94 5.86 -16.26
C TYR A 91 5.36 7.04 -17.12
N SER A 92 4.43 7.94 -17.42
CA SER A 92 4.66 9.19 -18.16
C SER A 92 4.85 10.41 -17.26
N GLY A 93 4.78 10.23 -15.94
CA GLY A 93 4.90 11.29 -14.96
C GLY A 93 5.41 10.78 -13.62
N MET A 94 4.98 11.45 -12.55
CA MET A 94 5.35 11.08 -11.19
C MET A 94 4.97 9.62 -10.88
N ARG A 95 5.86 8.97 -10.16
CA ARG A 95 5.68 7.65 -9.57
C ARG A 95 5.77 7.74 -8.05
N PHE A 96 5.06 6.87 -7.34
CA PHE A 96 5.15 6.80 -5.88
C PHE A 96 5.15 5.36 -5.37
N SER A 97 5.66 5.19 -4.17
CA SER A 97 5.60 3.93 -3.42
C SER A 97 5.27 4.23 -1.95
N LEU A 98 4.42 3.41 -1.33
CA LEU A 98 4.12 3.50 0.09
C LEU A 98 4.76 2.32 0.83
N TYR A 99 5.43 2.62 1.91
CA TYR A 99 6.12 1.66 2.75
C TYR A 99 5.54 1.67 4.17
N ALA A 100 5.57 0.53 4.85
CA ALA A 100 5.26 0.42 6.27
C ALA A 100 6.48 -0.13 7.03
N LYS A 101 6.61 0.23 8.32
CA LYS A 101 7.77 -0.16 9.15
C LYS A 101 8.03 -1.66 9.22
N SER A 102 6.98 -2.47 9.14
CA SER A 102 7.03 -3.93 9.24
C SER A 102 7.01 -4.65 7.89
N ALA A 103 7.01 -3.91 6.78
CA ALA A 103 7.04 -4.48 5.44
C ALA A 103 8.47 -4.47 4.88
N ASN A 104 8.85 -5.57 4.22
CA ASN A 104 10.16 -5.68 3.56
C ASN A 104 10.18 -5.01 2.18
N ASP A 105 9.03 -4.67 1.65
CA ASP A 105 8.87 -4.04 0.33
C ASP A 105 7.70 -3.03 0.37
N ALA A 106 7.52 -2.27 -0.74
CA ALA A 106 6.43 -1.32 -0.86
C ALA A 106 5.08 -2.05 -0.89
N LEU A 107 4.16 -1.63 -0.03
CA LEU A 107 2.78 -2.12 0.00
C LEU A 107 1.97 -1.63 -1.19
N VAL A 108 2.26 -0.43 -1.65
CA VAL A 108 1.57 0.22 -2.77
C VAL A 108 2.61 0.79 -3.72
N ARG A 109 2.36 0.62 -5.01
CA ARG A 109 3.11 1.28 -6.08
C ARG A 109 2.14 1.87 -7.07
N GLY A 110 2.40 3.11 -7.47
CA GLY A 110 1.53 3.80 -8.41
C GLY A 110 2.23 4.96 -9.10
N GLY A 111 1.47 5.66 -9.93
CA GLY A 111 1.95 6.82 -10.66
C GLY A 111 1.01 7.27 -11.76
N ARG A 112 1.46 8.22 -12.56
CA ARG A 112 0.76 8.72 -13.73
C ARG A 112 1.23 7.97 -14.99
N TYR A 113 0.28 7.54 -15.81
CA TYR A 113 0.53 6.83 -17.07
C TYR A 113 -0.50 7.27 -18.12
N ASP A 114 -0.09 8.12 -19.05
CA ASP A 114 -0.99 8.74 -20.03
C ASP A 114 -1.13 7.92 -21.32
N GLU A 115 -0.09 7.13 -21.67
CA GLU A 115 0.01 6.48 -22.98
C GLU A 115 -0.57 5.05 -23.01
N VAL A 116 -0.83 4.45 -21.86
CA VAL A 116 -1.34 3.07 -21.79
C VAL A 116 -2.67 2.91 -22.51
N GLY A 117 -3.52 3.94 -22.48
CA GLY A 117 -4.79 3.96 -23.20
C GLY A 117 -4.66 3.99 -24.73
N ALA A 118 -3.51 4.36 -25.28
CA ALA A 118 -3.29 4.43 -26.73
C ALA A 118 -3.45 3.06 -27.41
N VAL A 119 -3.03 1.99 -26.75
CA VAL A 119 -3.18 0.60 -27.22
C VAL A 119 -4.67 0.25 -27.42
N PHE A 120 -5.56 0.92 -26.68
CA PHE A 120 -7.01 0.77 -26.76
C PHE A 120 -7.69 1.90 -27.57
N GLY A 121 -6.92 2.64 -28.36
CA GLY A 121 -7.41 3.66 -29.29
C GLY A 121 -7.61 5.07 -28.72
N ARG A 122 -7.25 5.32 -27.46
CA ARG A 122 -7.36 6.67 -26.86
C ARG A 122 -6.22 6.97 -25.89
N ASN A 123 -5.46 8.04 -26.18
CA ASN A 123 -4.59 8.63 -25.17
C ASN A 123 -5.40 9.43 -24.16
N ARG A 124 -5.32 9.06 -22.89
CA ARG A 124 -5.94 9.79 -21.78
C ARG A 124 -4.97 9.87 -20.59
N PRO A 125 -4.81 11.05 -20.00
CA PRO A 125 -4.13 11.14 -18.71
C PRO A 125 -4.78 10.20 -17.70
N ALA A 126 -3.99 9.35 -17.08
CA ALA A 126 -4.44 8.39 -16.09
C ALA A 126 -3.45 8.32 -14.92
N ALA A 127 -3.98 8.07 -13.73
CA ALA A 127 -3.20 7.76 -12.54
C ALA A 127 -3.84 6.58 -11.83
N GLY A 128 -3.02 5.74 -11.22
CA GLY A 128 -3.52 4.60 -10.48
C GLY A 128 -2.42 3.95 -9.66
N PHE A 129 -2.80 2.91 -8.92
CA PHE A 129 -1.87 2.17 -8.08
C PHE A 129 -2.25 0.70 -7.97
N SER A 130 -1.26 -0.11 -7.59
CA SER A 130 -1.43 -1.50 -7.19
C SER A 130 -1.16 -1.63 -5.71
N LEU A 131 -1.94 -2.45 -5.02
CA LEU A 131 -1.84 -2.75 -3.60
C LEU A 131 -1.74 -4.26 -3.41
N ASP A 132 -0.77 -4.71 -2.62
CA ASP A 132 -0.65 -6.11 -2.20
C ASP A 132 -1.44 -6.34 -0.89
N LEU A 133 -2.62 -6.95 -1.02
CA LEU A 133 -3.50 -7.22 0.13
C LEU A 133 -2.88 -8.18 1.14
N LYS A 134 -2.07 -9.17 0.72
CA LYS A 134 -1.42 -10.11 1.63
C LYS A 134 -0.38 -9.40 2.49
N GLN A 135 0.42 -8.54 1.87
CA GLN A 135 1.39 -7.74 2.60
C GLN A 135 0.70 -6.75 3.54
N LEU A 136 -0.40 -6.11 3.09
CA LEU A 136 -1.18 -5.20 3.92
C LEU A 136 -1.71 -5.89 5.17
N VAL A 137 -2.30 -7.08 5.05
CA VAL A 137 -2.79 -7.88 6.19
C VAL A 137 -1.65 -8.18 7.17
N GLY A 138 -0.43 -8.42 6.69
CA GLY A 138 0.72 -8.69 7.54
C GLY A 138 1.23 -7.48 8.35
N VAL A 139 0.88 -6.25 7.97
CA VAL A 139 1.37 -5.03 8.62
C VAL A 139 0.31 -4.30 9.46
N VAL A 140 -0.98 -4.59 9.24
CA VAL A 140 -2.04 -4.02 10.08
C VAL A 140 -2.14 -4.79 11.40
N PRO A 141 -2.46 -4.11 12.51
CA PRO A 141 -2.71 -4.80 13.77
C PRO A 141 -3.82 -5.84 13.61
N THR A 142 -3.58 -7.05 14.09
CA THR A 142 -4.65 -8.06 14.15
C THR A 142 -5.76 -7.53 15.06
N PRO A 143 -7.02 -7.49 14.61
CA PRO A 143 -8.13 -7.12 15.47
C PRO A 143 -8.15 -8.00 16.71
N ALA A 144 -8.51 -7.42 17.85
CA ALA A 144 -8.70 -8.21 19.07
C ALA A 144 -9.74 -9.31 18.80
N PHE A 145 -9.39 -10.53 19.16
CA PHE A 145 -10.28 -11.66 19.02
C PHE A 145 -11.49 -11.45 19.94
N LYS A 146 -12.69 -11.46 19.38
CA LYS A 146 -13.94 -11.41 20.16
C LYS A 146 -14.40 -12.83 20.39
N ALA A 147 -14.51 -13.22 21.66
CA ALA A 147 -14.97 -14.54 22.01
C ALA A 147 -16.42 -14.78 21.52
N SER A 148 -16.73 -16.03 21.25
CA SER A 148 -18.01 -16.45 20.68
C SER A 148 -19.03 -16.76 21.76
N ILE A 149 -20.30 -16.77 21.39
CA ILE A 149 -21.40 -17.28 22.18
C ILE A 149 -21.68 -18.72 21.75
N ARG A 150 -21.60 -19.67 22.67
CA ARG A 150 -22.04 -21.03 22.42
C ARG A 150 -23.55 -21.13 22.47
N ALA A 151 -24.19 -21.63 21.45
CA ALA A 151 -25.63 -21.91 21.46
C ALA A 151 -25.89 -23.43 21.33
N PRO A 152 -26.86 -23.98 22.04
CA PRO A 152 -27.23 -25.39 21.84
C PRO A 152 -27.89 -25.56 20.48
N TRP A 153 -27.74 -26.77 19.91
CA TRP A 153 -28.48 -27.13 18.72
C TRP A 153 -29.94 -27.43 19.09
N VAL A 154 -30.83 -26.49 18.79
CA VAL A 154 -32.27 -26.62 19.07
C VAL A 154 -33.05 -26.20 17.82
N GLU A 155 -33.96 -27.07 17.39
CA GLU A 155 -34.75 -26.87 16.16
C GLU A 155 -36.01 -26.00 16.34
N THR A 156 -36.17 -25.34 17.50
CA THR A 156 -37.31 -24.43 17.71
C THR A 156 -37.15 -23.11 16.97
N ALA A 157 -38.27 -22.53 16.54
CA ALA A 157 -38.27 -21.22 15.91
C ALA A 157 -37.65 -20.16 16.82
N GLN A 158 -38.06 -20.17 18.12
CA GLN A 158 -37.56 -19.21 19.11
C GLN A 158 -36.03 -19.25 19.28
N ALA A 159 -35.41 -20.44 19.28
CA ALA A 159 -33.96 -20.55 19.36
C ALA A 159 -33.27 -20.00 18.10
N ARG A 160 -33.82 -20.29 16.92
CA ARG A 160 -33.27 -19.74 15.64
C ARG A 160 -33.38 -18.22 15.60
N ASP A 161 -34.50 -17.67 16.06
CA ASP A 161 -34.72 -16.20 16.08
C ASP A 161 -33.75 -15.54 17.07
N ALA A 162 -33.52 -16.14 18.25
CA ALA A 162 -32.52 -15.64 19.20
C ALA A 162 -31.10 -15.64 18.64
N VAL A 163 -30.70 -16.73 17.99
CA VAL A 163 -29.39 -16.80 17.31
C VAL A 163 -29.29 -15.78 16.18
N ALA A 164 -30.33 -15.62 15.39
CA ALA A 164 -30.38 -14.64 14.30
C ALA A 164 -30.26 -13.20 14.83
N ALA A 165 -30.95 -12.87 15.92
CA ALA A 165 -30.87 -11.55 16.55
C ALA A 165 -29.46 -11.24 17.08
N LEU A 166 -28.80 -12.20 17.72
CA LEU A 166 -27.43 -12.04 18.20
C LEU A 166 -26.44 -11.80 17.03
N ARG A 167 -26.57 -12.57 15.97
CA ARG A 167 -25.73 -12.41 14.77
C ARG A 167 -25.98 -11.06 14.07
N ALA A 168 -27.22 -10.64 13.99
CA ALA A 168 -27.57 -9.32 13.47
C ALA A 168 -27.00 -8.18 14.33
N GLY A 169 -26.84 -8.40 15.64
CA GLY A 169 -26.15 -7.51 16.57
C GLY A 169 -24.61 -7.56 16.49
N GLY A 170 -24.05 -8.34 15.55
CA GLY A 170 -22.60 -8.44 15.37
C GLY A 170 -21.90 -9.41 16.30
N GLU A 171 -22.64 -10.31 16.98
CA GLU A 171 -22.07 -11.37 17.80
C GLU A 171 -21.70 -12.59 16.93
N THR A 172 -20.60 -13.27 17.30
CA THR A 172 -20.26 -14.59 16.75
C THR A 172 -21.00 -15.64 17.58
N VAL A 173 -21.88 -16.43 16.95
CA VAL A 173 -22.62 -17.49 17.63
C VAL A 173 -22.30 -18.83 17.00
N VAL A 174 -21.76 -19.76 17.79
CA VAL A 174 -21.40 -21.12 17.39
C VAL A 174 -22.46 -22.07 17.94
N CYS A 175 -23.19 -22.73 17.05
CA CYS A 175 -24.18 -23.75 17.45
C CYS A 175 -23.49 -25.10 17.63
N ALA A 176 -23.52 -25.63 18.84
CA ALA A 176 -22.96 -26.93 19.18
C ALA A 176 -23.88 -28.04 18.72
N LEU A 177 -23.40 -29.00 17.93
CA LEU A 177 -24.17 -30.16 17.49
C LEU A 177 -24.48 -31.07 18.70
N SER A 178 -25.69 -31.66 18.70
CA SER A 178 -26.08 -32.62 19.75
C SER A 178 -25.16 -33.83 19.76
N GLY A 179 -24.69 -34.22 20.96
CA GLY A 179 -23.80 -35.37 21.14
C GLY A 179 -22.31 -35.12 20.97
N GLN A 180 -21.89 -33.90 20.63
CA GLN A 180 -20.48 -33.52 20.69
C GLN A 180 -20.22 -32.80 22.03
N SER A 181 -19.36 -33.37 22.86
CA SER A 181 -18.76 -32.64 23.97
C SER A 181 -17.73 -31.65 23.37
N THR A 182 -18.19 -30.53 22.94
CA THR A 182 -17.29 -29.43 22.51
C THR A 182 -16.57 -28.94 23.74
N GLN A 183 -15.27 -29.17 23.79
CA GLN A 183 -14.42 -28.49 24.77
C GLN A 183 -14.58 -27.00 24.48
N ALA A 184 -15.04 -26.24 25.47
CA ALA A 184 -15.31 -24.80 25.35
C ALA A 184 -14.07 -24.06 24.82
N ASP A 185 -12.87 -24.57 25.09
CA ASP A 185 -11.59 -24.03 24.67
C ASP A 185 -11.35 -24.06 23.15
N GLU A 186 -11.88 -25.04 22.42
CA GLU A 186 -11.66 -25.12 20.97
C GLU A 186 -12.44 -24.07 20.17
N LEU A 187 -13.56 -23.60 20.70
CA LEU A 187 -14.43 -22.65 20.01
C LEU A 187 -14.29 -21.22 20.57
N PHE A 188 -13.41 -21.01 21.52
CA PHE A 188 -13.17 -19.70 22.16
C PHE A 188 -14.47 -19.03 22.60
N CYS A 189 -15.37 -19.78 23.24
CA CYS A 189 -16.63 -19.28 23.76
C CYS A 189 -16.46 -18.84 25.23
N ASP A 190 -16.81 -17.59 25.54
CA ASP A 190 -16.86 -17.03 26.89
C ASP A 190 -18.27 -16.88 27.43
N ARG A 191 -19.25 -17.10 26.56
CA ARG A 191 -20.69 -16.98 26.87
C ARG A 191 -21.47 -18.12 26.25
N GLU A 192 -22.63 -18.39 26.80
CA GLU A 192 -23.56 -19.34 26.22
C GLU A 192 -24.97 -18.77 26.11
N LEU A 193 -25.71 -19.24 25.12
CA LEU A 193 -27.13 -18.96 24.95
C LEU A 193 -27.91 -20.07 25.65
N ALA A 194 -28.57 -19.73 26.74
CA ALA A 194 -29.36 -20.65 27.58
C ALA A 194 -30.84 -20.28 27.56
N TYR A 195 -31.69 -21.29 27.72
CA TYR A 195 -33.14 -21.10 27.90
C TYR A 195 -33.50 -21.09 29.38
N VAL A 196 -33.85 -19.91 29.91
CA VAL A 196 -34.14 -19.70 31.33
C VAL A 196 -35.49 -18.98 31.46
N ASP A 197 -36.37 -19.49 32.30
CA ASP A 197 -37.66 -18.89 32.58
C ASP A 197 -38.50 -18.49 31.37
N GLY A 198 -38.46 -19.33 30.32
CA GLY A 198 -39.24 -19.09 29.11
C GLY A 198 -38.56 -18.19 28.06
N CYS A 199 -37.35 -17.72 28.32
CA CYS A 199 -36.61 -16.80 27.42
C CYS A 199 -35.21 -17.32 27.10
N TRP A 200 -34.70 -17.00 25.90
CA TRP A 200 -33.31 -17.21 25.53
C TRP A 200 -32.47 -16.04 26.02
N ILE A 201 -31.52 -16.30 26.89
CA ILE A 201 -30.60 -15.30 27.44
C ILE A 201 -29.13 -15.70 27.22
N VAL A 202 -28.25 -14.71 27.12
CA VAL A 202 -26.79 -14.91 27.07
C VAL A 202 -26.23 -14.79 28.48
N GLN A 203 -25.50 -15.80 28.93
CA GLN A 203 -24.81 -15.82 30.22
C GLN A 203 -23.33 -16.19 30.05
N ALA A 204 -22.51 -15.85 31.05
CA ALA A 204 -21.11 -16.26 31.08
C ALA A 204 -20.97 -17.77 31.30
N VAL A 205 -19.93 -18.38 30.71
CA VAL A 205 -19.60 -19.82 30.89
C VAL A 205 -18.57 -19.97 31.99
#